data_4732469d6f216fde28b6fa73dc82a9b4
#
_entry.id   4732469d6f216fde28b6fa73dc82a9b4
#
_cell.length_a   1.000
_cell.length_b   1.000
_cell.length_c   1.000
_cell.angle_alpha   90.00
_cell.angle_beta   90.00
_cell.angle_gamma   90.00
#
_symmetry.space_group_name_H-M   'P 1'
#
loop_
_entity.id
_entity.type
_entity.pdbx_description
1 polymer ?
#
loop_
_entity_poly.entity_id
_entity_poly.type
_entity_poly.pdbx_seq_one_letter_code
_entity_poly.pdbx_strand_id
1 'polypeptide(L)'
;AILEGICRLRDEGATVVYTSHYMEEVEQICSRIMIMDGGRVLAQGTNDELKRMIQMGERVTVEVGAIELATVERLRALEHVLSVELSGGELICTCEASPHNLVDILDTLRAADVALGRVWSEPPTLNDVFLEITGRELRD
;
A
#
# COMPACT_ATOMS: atom_id res chain seq x y z
N ALA A 1 -21.75 12.49 1.28
CA ALA A 1 -22.45 13.77 1.10
C ALA A 1 -21.52 14.98 1.20
N ILE A 2 -20.71 15.09 2.25
CA ILE A 2 -19.77 16.22 2.42
C ILE A 2 -18.68 16.17 1.34
N LEU A 3 -18.10 15.02 1.07
CA LEU A 3 -17.07 14.84 0.05
C LEU A 3 -17.58 15.16 -1.35
N GLU A 4 -18.82 14.79 -1.65
CA GLU A 4 -19.47 15.12 -2.92
C GLU A 4 -19.63 16.63 -3.10
N GLY A 5 -20.00 17.34 -2.04
CA GLY A 5 -20.09 18.79 -2.04
C GLY A 5 -18.75 19.46 -2.29
N ILE A 6 -17.68 18.96 -1.68
CA ILE A 6 -16.31 19.46 -1.89
C ILE A 6 -15.87 19.23 -3.33
N CYS A 7 -16.11 18.03 -3.86
CA CYS A 7 -15.79 17.69 -5.25
C CYS A 7 -16.54 18.60 -6.23
N ARG A 8 -17.81 18.90 -5.95
CA ARG A 8 -18.60 19.81 -6.78
C ARG A 8 -17.99 21.21 -6.81
N LEU A 9 -17.63 21.76 -5.64
CA LEU A 9 -16.98 23.08 -5.56
C LEU A 9 -15.67 23.10 -6.34
N ARG A 10 -14.86 22.05 -6.20
CA ARG A 10 -13.61 21.93 -6.97
C ARG A 10 -13.88 21.91 -8.47
N ASP A 11 -14.84 21.12 -8.92
CA ASP A 11 -15.17 20.96 -10.34
C ASP A 11 -15.77 22.24 -10.94
N GLU A 12 -16.39 23.07 -10.11
CA GLU A 12 -16.89 24.41 -10.47
C GLU A 12 -15.77 25.47 -10.51
N GLY A 13 -14.53 25.10 -10.22
CA GLY A 13 -13.37 25.99 -10.33
C GLY A 13 -12.88 26.59 -9.02
N ALA A 14 -13.44 26.20 -7.89
CA ALA A 14 -12.98 26.67 -6.59
C ALA A 14 -11.63 26.04 -6.22
N THR A 15 -10.74 26.81 -5.62
CA THR A 15 -9.54 26.28 -4.99
C THR A 15 -9.90 25.78 -3.60
N VAL A 16 -9.69 24.49 -3.36
CA VAL A 16 -10.04 23.83 -2.09
C VAL A 16 -8.77 23.34 -1.40
N VAL A 17 -8.61 23.73 -0.14
CA VAL A 17 -7.58 23.18 0.74
C VAL A 17 -8.27 22.24 1.71
N TYR A 18 -7.87 20.95 1.67
CA TYR A 18 -8.46 19.90 2.48
C TYR A 18 -7.40 19.28 3.38
N THR A 19 -7.62 19.36 4.67
CA THR A 19 -6.70 18.80 5.67
C THR A 19 -7.35 17.58 6.31
N SER A 20 -6.70 16.45 6.23
CA SER A 20 -7.21 15.18 6.76
C SER A 20 -6.07 14.23 7.08
N HIS A 21 -6.34 13.28 7.96
CA HIS A 21 -5.49 12.11 8.19
C HIS A 21 -6.11 10.84 7.58
N TYR A 22 -7.24 10.97 6.88
CA TYR A 22 -7.88 9.88 6.16
C TYR A 22 -7.37 9.84 4.72
N MET A 23 -6.40 8.98 4.45
CA MET A 23 -5.70 8.94 3.16
C MET A 23 -6.63 8.59 2.00
N GLU A 24 -7.63 7.74 2.22
CA GLU A 24 -8.60 7.39 1.18
C GLU A 24 -9.38 8.60 0.68
N GLU A 25 -9.80 9.47 1.57
CA GLU A 25 -10.50 10.71 1.20
C GLU A 25 -9.60 11.64 0.42
N VAL A 26 -8.36 11.80 0.87
CA VAL A 26 -7.37 12.64 0.21
C VAL A 26 -7.10 12.14 -1.21
N GLU A 27 -6.96 10.83 -1.41
CA GLU A 27 -6.78 10.24 -2.75
C GLU A 27 -7.93 10.55 -3.69
N GLN A 28 -9.16 10.53 -3.17
CA GLN A 28 -10.36 10.75 -3.99
C GLN A 28 -10.55 12.19 -4.44
N ILE A 29 -10.24 13.15 -3.58
CA ILE A 29 -10.63 14.55 -3.82
C ILE A 29 -9.47 15.49 -4.16
N CYS A 30 -8.24 15.16 -3.78
CA CYS A 30 -7.10 16.04 -3.95
C CYS A 30 -6.34 15.77 -5.25
N SER A 31 -6.10 16.85 -6.01
CA SER A 31 -5.24 16.79 -7.20
C SER A 31 -3.75 16.89 -6.86
N ARG A 32 -3.42 17.63 -5.81
CA ARG A 32 -2.07 17.73 -5.25
C ARG A 32 -2.13 17.48 -3.75
N ILE A 33 -1.10 16.84 -3.24
CA ILE A 33 -1.04 16.40 -1.86
C ILE A 33 0.28 16.86 -1.25
N MET A 34 0.20 17.32 -0.01
CA MET A 34 1.36 17.69 0.78
C MET A 34 1.34 16.84 2.05
N ILE A 35 2.40 16.08 2.28
CA ILE A 35 2.58 15.28 3.49
C ILE A 35 3.41 16.07 4.47
N MET A 36 2.87 16.28 5.66
CA MET A 36 3.53 17.04 6.73
C MET A 36 3.65 16.21 7.98
N ASP A 37 4.74 16.38 8.68
CA ASP A 37 4.97 15.81 10.01
C ASP A 37 5.90 16.70 10.81
N GLY A 38 5.56 16.91 12.08
CA GLY A 38 6.37 17.76 12.97
C GLY A 38 6.54 19.20 12.46
N GLY A 39 5.55 19.74 11.77
CA GLY A 39 5.59 21.10 11.22
C GLY A 39 6.45 21.23 9.95
N ARG A 40 6.88 20.12 9.37
CA ARG A 40 7.71 20.14 8.16
C ARG A 40 7.00 19.43 7.01
N VAL A 41 7.19 19.96 5.79
CA VAL A 41 6.75 19.30 4.56
C VAL A 41 7.76 18.20 4.24
N LEU A 42 7.31 16.95 4.23
CA LEU A 42 8.15 15.79 3.94
C LEU A 42 8.12 15.43 2.45
N ALA A 43 6.97 15.59 1.81
CA ALA A 43 6.80 15.32 0.39
C ALA A 43 5.58 16.08 -0.14
N GLN A 44 5.57 16.36 -1.43
CA GLN A 44 4.42 16.96 -2.10
C GLN A 44 4.39 16.55 -3.57
N GLY A 45 3.22 16.49 -4.13
CA GLY A 45 3.01 16.12 -5.53
C GLY A 45 1.61 15.57 -5.77
N THR A 46 1.41 15.00 -6.95
CA THR A 46 0.21 14.25 -7.27
C THR A 46 0.26 12.86 -6.59
N ASN A 47 -0.86 12.15 -6.58
CA ASN A 47 -0.90 10.77 -6.09
C ASN A 47 0.17 9.90 -6.76
N ASP A 48 0.25 9.97 -8.08
CA ASP A 48 1.19 9.14 -8.84
C ASP A 48 2.65 9.52 -8.57
N GLU A 49 2.95 10.81 -8.44
CA GLU A 49 4.29 11.27 -8.10
C GLU A 49 4.72 10.78 -6.71
N LEU A 50 3.83 10.86 -5.72
CA LEU A 50 4.10 10.40 -4.36
C LEU A 50 4.30 8.89 -4.31
N LYS A 51 3.48 8.13 -5.01
CA LYS A 51 3.59 6.66 -5.05
C LYS A 51 4.89 6.19 -5.70
N ARG A 52 5.49 6.96 -6.59
CA ARG A 52 6.79 6.66 -7.18
C ARG A 52 7.98 6.97 -6.27
N MET A 53 7.78 7.71 -5.20
CA MET A 53 8.84 8.07 -4.26
C MET A 53 9.20 6.94 -3.30
N ILE A 54 8.35 5.93 -3.15
CA ILE A 54 8.53 4.84 -2.20
C ILE A 54 9.04 3.57 -2.88
N GLN A 55 9.65 2.69 -2.09
CA GLN A 55 10.19 1.42 -2.57
C GLN A 55 9.09 0.43 -2.94
N MET A 56 7.99 0.45 -2.22
CA MET A 56 6.89 -0.46 -2.47
C MET A 56 6.33 -0.27 -3.88
N GLY A 57 6.28 -1.35 -4.65
CA GLY A 57 5.67 -1.39 -5.97
C GLY A 57 4.30 -2.05 -5.99
N GLU A 58 4.09 -3.05 -5.13
CA GLU A 58 2.82 -3.76 -5.02
C GLU A 58 2.68 -4.50 -3.70
N ARG A 59 1.45 -4.84 -3.37
CA ARG A 59 1.11 -5.73 -2.25
C ARG A 59 0.40 -6.94 -2.82
N VAL A 60 0.96 -8.12 -2.61
CA VAL A 60 0.36 -9.39 -3.01
C VAL A 60 -0.25 -10.04 -1.78
N THR A 61 -1.54 -10.34 -1.84
CA THR A 61 -2.27 -11.02 -0.78
C THR A 61 -2.73 -12.37 -1.26
N VAL A 62 -2.50 -13.40 -0.45
CA VAL A 62 -2.87 -14.79 -0.74
C VAL A 62 -3.61 -15.36 0.45
N GLU A 63 -4.81 -15.87 0.21
CA GLU A 63 -5.49 -16.67 1.22
C GLU A 63 -4.79 -18.02 1.33
N VAL A 64 -4.35 -18.35 2.54
CA VAL A 64 -3.59 -19.59 2.79
C VAL A 64 -4.21 -20.41 3.90
N GLY A 65 -4.04 -21.72 3.82
CA GLY A 65 -4.31 -22.63 4.91
C GLY A 65 -3.17 -22.61 5.94
N ALA A 66 -2.88 -23.75 6.53
CA ALA A 66 -1.76 -23.86 7.45
C ALA A 66 -0.43 -23.57 6.74
N ILE A 67 0.39 -22.72 7.32
CA ILE A 67 1.70 -22.35 6.80
C ILE A 67 2.75 -22.43 7.91
N GLU A 68 3.89 -23.03 7.61
CA GLU A 68 5.00 -23.15 8.54
C GLU A 68 5.86 -21.89 8.54
N LEU A 69 6.47 -21.58 9.68
CA LEU A 69 7.37 -20.45 9.83
C LEU A 69 8.53 -20.50 8.82
N ALA A 70 9.06 -21.68 8.53
CA ALA A 70 10.13 -21.86 7.54
C ALA A 70 9.71 -21.37 6.16
N THR A 71 8.45 -21.56 5.77
CA THR A 71 7.92 -21.07 4.49
C THR A 71 7.82 -19.54 4.49
N VAL A 72 7.36 -18.96 5.59
CA VAL A 72 7.30 -17.49 5.75
C VAL A 72 8.70 -16.89 5.63
N GLU A 73 9.69 -17.51 6.25
CA GLU A 73 11.09 -17.05 6.16
C GLU A 73 11.65 -17.16 4.73
N ARG A 74 11.28 -18.21 3.99
CA ARG A 74 11.65 -18.31 2.57
C ARG A 74 11.03 -17.21 1.72
N LEU A 75 9.79 -16.84 2.01
CA LEU A 75 9.14 -15.73 1.33
C LEU A 75 9.85 -14.40 1.62
N ARG A 76 10.24 -14.19 2.87
CA ARG A 76 11.00 -12.99 3.26
C ARG A 76 12.37 -12.91 2.58
N ALA A 77 12.94 -14.04 2.22
CA ALA A 77 14.24 -14.11 1.54
C ALA A 77 14.17 -13.88 0.03
N LEU A 78 12.99 -13.81 -0.56
CA LEU A 78 12.84 -13.51 -1.98
C LEU A 78 13.34 -12.09 -2.29
N GLU A 79 14.00 -11.94 -3.43
CA GLU A 79 14.77 -10.73 -3.77
C GLU A 79 13.98 -9.43 -3.68
N HIS A 80 12.74 -9.43 -4.15
CA HIS A 80 11.93 -8.20 -4.21
C HIS A 80 10.89 -8.09 -3.10
N VAL A 81 10.91 -8.96 -2.11
CA VAL A 81 9.97 -8.93 -1.00
C VAL A 81 10.52 -8.05 0.12
N LEU A 82 9.78 -7.00 0.47
CA LEU A 82 10.12 -6.06 1.53
C LEU A 82 9.64 -6.53 2.88
N SER A 83 8.44 -7.09 2.95
CA SER A 83 7.87 -7.62 4.19
C SER A 83 6.84 -8.70 3.92
N VAL A 84 6.66 -9.59 4.91
CA VAL A 84 5.65 -10.65 4.87
C VAL A 84 4.92 -10.65 6.21
N GLU A 85 3.59 -10.57 6.14
CA GLU A 85 2.70 -10.64 7.30
C GLU A 85 1.69 -11.75 7.11
N LEU A 86 1.35 -12.43 8.20
CA LEU A 86 0.28 -13.41 8.23
C LEU A 86 -0.79 -12.96 9.20
N SER A 87 -2.00 -12.73 8.72
CA SER A 87 -3.10 -12.24 9.52
C SER A 87 -4.42 -12.84 9.06
N GLY A 88 -5.12 -13.53 9.97
CA GLY A 88 -6.48 -14.02 9.69
C GLY A 88 -6.58 -14.97 8.49
N GLY A 89 -5.58 -15.79 8.25
CA GLY A 89 -5.55 -16.69 7.09
C GLY A 89 -5.14 -16.02 5.77
N GLU A 90 -4.75 -14.76 5.82
CA GLU A 90 -4.20 -14.03 4.67
C GLU A 90 -2.71 -13.82 4.83
N LEU A 91 -1.96 -14.16 3.81
CA LEU A 91 -0.55 -13.88 3.70
C LEU A 91 -0.38 -12.62 2.87
N ILE A 92 0.25 -11.60 3.44
CA ILE A 92 0.41 -10.28 2.82
C ILE A 92 1.89 -10.03 2.56
N CYS A 93 2.27 -9.99 1.30
CA CYS A 93 3.64 -9.71 0.86
C CYS A 93 3.72 -8.32 0.26
N THR A 94 4.49 -7.44 0.88
CA THR A 94 4.79 -6.11 0.34
C THR A 94 6.08 -6.22 -0.46
N CYS A 95 6.04 -5.81 -1.72
CA CYS A 95 7.12 -6.05 -2.69
C CYS A 95 7.56 -4.78 -3.38
N GLU A 96 8.83 -4.73 -3.79
CA GLU A 96 9.29 -3.76 -4.78
C GLU A 96 8.68 -4.10 -6.14
N ALA A 97 8.65 -3.13 -7.05
CA ALA A 97 8.12 -3.36 -8.40
C ALA A 97 8.96 -4.40 -9.15
N SER A 98 8.34 -5.51 -9.49
CA SER A 98 8.95 -6.58 -10.28
C SER A 98 7.87 -7.39 -11.00
N PRO A 99 8.10 -7.79 -12.24
CA PRO A 99 7.12 -8.60 -12.97
C PRO A 99 7.01 -10.04 -12.46
N HIS A 100 7.91 -10.47 -11.58
CA HIS A 100 7.98 -11.86 -11.13
C HIS A 100 7.44 -12.08 -9.70
N ASN A 101 7.06 -11.02 -8.99
CA ASN A 101 6.65 -11.13 -7.59
C ASN A 101 5.58 -12.19 -7.35
N LEU A 102 4.50 -12.13 -8.12
CA LEU A 102 3.37 -13.05 -7.95
C LEU A 102 3.81 -14.51 -8.19
N VAL A 103 4.56 -14.74 -9.25
CA VAL A 103 5.03 -16.08 -9.62
C VAL A 103 5.96 -16.64 -8.55
N ASP A 104 6.91 -15.85 -8.10
CA ASP A 104 7.89 -16.28 -7.09
C ASP A 104 7.23 -16.62 -5.75
N ILE A 105 6.25 -15.81 -5.34
CA ILE A 105 5.47 -16.04 -4.11
C ILE A 105 4.65 -17.33 -4.24
N LEU A 106 3.92 -17.49 -5.33
CA LEU A 106 3.08 -18.68 -5.54
C LEU A 106 3.91 -19.94 -5.69
N ASP A 107 5.04 -19.90 -6.36
CA ASP A 107 5.94 -21.05 -6.50
C ASP A 107 6.52 -21.46 -5.15
N THR A 108 6.88 -20.52 -4.32
CA THR A 108 7.37 -20.79 -2.95
C THR A 108 6.30 -21.49 -2.10
N LEU A 109 5.07 -20.98 -2.16
CA LEU A 109 3.94 -21.57 -1.43
C LEU A 109 3.59 -22.97 -1.95
N ARG A 110 3.58 -23.13 -3.26
CA ARG A 110 3.28 -24.42 -3.88
C ARG A 110 4.34 -25.48 -3.55
N ALA A 111 5.61 -25.10 -3.56
CA ALA A 111 6.70 -26.01 -3.19
C ALA A 111 6.62 -26.49 -1.74
N ALA A 112 5.96 -25.72 -0.87
CA ALA A 112 5.72 -26.05 0.54
C ALA A 112 4.37 -26.74 0.79
N ASP A 113 3.64 -27.11 -0.26
CA ASP A 113 2.31 -27.71 -0.17
C ASP A 113 1.29 -26.90 0.63
N VAL A 114 1.37 -25.57 0.57
CA VAL A 114 0.42 -24.70 1.23
C VAL A 114 -0.87 -24.63 0.41
N ALA A 115 -2.01 -24.84 1.08
CA ALA A 115 -3.32 -24.68 0.43
C ALA A 115 -3.59 -23.21 0.14
N LEU A 116 -3.95 -22.89 -1.10
CA LEU A 116 -4.18 -21.54 -1.58
C LEU A 116 -5.66 -21.30 -1.85
N GLY A 117 -6.15 -20.14 -1.42
CA GLY A 117 -7.47 -19.63 -1.78
C GLY A 117 -7.34 -18.51 -2.82
N ARG A 118 -8.00 -17.38 -2.56
CA ARG A 118 -7.93 -16.24 -3.46
C ARG A 118 -6.56 -15.57 -3.41
N VAL A 119 -6.17 -15.02 -4.56
CA VAL A 119 -4.91 -14.28 -4.73
C VAL A 119 -5.23 -12.96 -5.43
N TRP A 120 -4.68 -11.87 -4.92
CA TRP A 120 -4.80 -10.57 -5.59
C TRP A 120 -3.57 -9.70 -5.33
N SER A 121 -3.35 -8.78 -6.24
CA SER A 121 -2.29 -7.78 -6.14
C SER A 121 -2.89 -6.38 -6.18
N GLU A 122 -2.33 -5.49 -5.39
CA GLU A 122 -2.76 -4.10 -5.29
C GLU A 122 -1.57 -3.17 -5.47
N PRO A 123 -1.74 -2.03 -6.18
CA PRO A 123 -0.72 -1.00 -6.22
C PRO A 123 -0.59 -0.32 -4.84
N PRO A 124 0.47 0.47 -4.60
CA PRO A 124 0.60 1.26 -3.39
C PRO A 124 -0.57 2.23 -3.22
N THR A 125 -0.95 2.45 -1.98
CA THR A 125 -1.93 3.48 -1.61
C THR A 125 -1.21 4.71 -1.06
N LEU A 126 -1.92 5.82 -0.92
CA LEU A 126 -1.38 7.01 -0.27
C LEU A 126 -1.01 6.73 1.19
N ASN A 127 -1.74 5.84 1.86
CA ASN A 127 -1.39 5.39 3.21
C ASN A 127 -0.02 4.72 3.25
N ASP A 128 0.29 3.88 2.25
CA ASP A 128 1.62 3.26 2.12
C ASP A 128 2.73 4.31 1.96
N VAL A 129 2.47 5.34 1.17
CA VAL A 129 3.40 6.47 0.99
C VAL A 129 3.64 7.17 2.33
N PHE A 130 2.56 7.50 3.05
CA PHE A 130 2.65 8.17 4.33
C PHE A 130 3.47 7.36 5.35
N LEU A 131 3.19 6.07 5.47
CA LEU A 131 3.89 5.18 6.39
C LEU A 131 5.38 5.07 6.08
N GLU A 132 5.74 4.93 4.82
CA GLU A 132 7.15 4.82 4.43
C GLU A 132 7.91 6.15 4.64
N ILE A 133 7.32 7.27 4.25
CA ILE A 133 7.96 8.59 4.36
C ILE A 133 8.08 9.05 5.81
N THR A 134 7.06 8.84 6.63
CA THR A 134 7.06 9.25 8.03
C THR A 134 7.67 8.22 8.97
N GLY A 135 7.68 6.94 8.57
CA GLY A 135 8.07 5.83 9.43
C GLY A 135 7.09 5.58 10.58
N ARG A 136 5.86 6.08 10.49
CA ARG A 136 4.85 5.98 11.54
C ARG A 136 3.52 5.52 11.00
N GLU A 137 2.79 4.77 11.83
CA GLU A 137 1.39 4.50 11.57
C GLU A 137 0.56 5.76 11.79
N LEU A 138 -0.51 5.89 11.02
CA LEU A 138 -1.48 6.94 11.25
C LEU A 138 -2.10 6.75 12.65
N ARG A 139 -2.08 7.82 13.41
CA ARG A 139 -2.77 7.85 14.70
C ARG A 139 -4.13 8.50 14.50
N ASP A 140 -5.12 7.81 14.97
CA ASP A 140 -6.49 8.33 15.00
C ASP A 140 -6.62 9.51 15.96
#